data_07397ed1b78930ee59f63a81733f7487
#
_entry.id   07397ed1b78930ee59f63a81733f7487
#
_cell.length_a   1.000
_cell.length_b   1.000
_cell.length_c   1.000
_cell.angle_alpha   90.00
_cell.angle_beta   90.00
_cell.angle_gamma   90.00
#
_symmetry.space_group_name_H-M   'P 1'
#
loop_
_entity.id
_entity.type
_entity.pdbx_description
1 polymer ?
#
loop_
_entity_poly.entity_id
_entity_poly.type
_entity_poly.pdbx_seq_one_letter_code
_entity_poly.pdbx_strand_id
1 'polypeptide(L)'
;MIDPRFAILGALITLAGSASYARDTLRGKTQPNRVSWVMWTVAPLIAFAAEVSQGVGLDALLTFAVGFGPLLVVIASVLDPQAYNRLTRLDVFCGVMSVAALVGWALTGRGNVAICLSILSDLLGAVPTLRKAYTHPGSESAGVFVGGAVGSTITLLAIRPDAWGFANFAFPLYILAIDLVLSSLILVPRLRRTSLS
;
A
#
# COMPACT_ATOMS: atom_id res chain seq x y z
N MET A 1 -14.22 20.10 -1.81
CA MET A 1 -14.14 18.99 -2.79
C MET A 1 -13.46 19.55 -4.03
N ILE A 2 -12.60 18.76 -4.65
CA ILE A 2 -11.80 19.14 -5.81
C ILE A 2 -12.32 18.41 -7.07
N ASP A 3 -11.86 18.80 -8.25
CA ASP A 3 -12.25 18.13 -9.52
C ASP A 3 -11.87 16.64 -9.46
N PRO A 4 -12.75 15.70 -9.85
CA PRO A 4 -12.47 14.26 -9.86
C PRO A 4 -11.22 13.86 -10.65
N ARG A 5 -10.79 14.67 -11.62
CA ARG A 5 -9.55 14.43 -12.37
C ARG A 5 -8.29 14.48 -11.51
N PHE A 6 -8.35 15.09 -10.33
CA PHE A 6 -7.24 15.07 -9.37
C PHE A 6 -6.95 13.67 -8.82
N ALA A 7 -7.89 12.71 -8.92
CA ALA A 7 -7.61 11.30 -8.64
C ALA A 7 -6.45 10.75 -9.50
N ILE A 8 -6.31 11.22 -10.74
CA ILE A 8 -5.18 10.87 -11.62
C ILE A 8 -3.86 11.37 -10.99
N LEU A 9 -3.84 12.61 -10.49
CA LEU A 9 -2.66 13.17 -9.82
C LEU A 9 -2.32 12.37 -8.56
N GLY A 10 -3.32 11.99 -7.75
CA GLY A 10 -3.15 11.14 -6.58
C GLY A 10 -2.49 9.80 -6.93
N ALA A 11 -3.00 9.13 -7.97
CA ALA A 11 -2.43 7.87 -8.46
C ALA A 11 -0.98 8.04 -8.96
N LEU A 12 -0.68 9.11 -9.70
CA LEU A 12 0.67 9.39 -10.20
C LEU A 12 1.67 9.65 -9.06
N ILE A 13 1.28 10.39 -8.01
CA ILE A 13 2.11 10.63 -6.83
C ILE A 13 2.41 9.31 -6.11
N THR A 14 1.41 8.46 -5.94
CA THR A 14 1.56 7.12 -5.34
C THR A 14 2.53 6.25 -6.14
N LEU A 15 2.39 6.22 -7.46
CA LEU A 15 3.31 5.50 -8.35
C LEU A 15 4.73 6.06 -8.31
N ALA A 16 4.90 7.39 -8.26
CA ALA A 16 6.21 8.01 -8.14
C ALA A 16 6.90 7.64 -6.81
N GLY A 17 6.14 7.58 -5.71
CA GLY A 17 6.63 7.08 -4.42
C GLY A 17 7.14 5.64 -4.50
N SER A 18 6.36 4.75 -5.11
CA SER A 18 6.71 3.35 -5.32
C SER A 18 7.92 3.18 -6.24
N ALA A 19 8.00 3.94 -7.33
CA ALA A 19 9.16 3.94 -8.23
C ALA A 19 10.43 4.43 -7.51
N SER A 20 10.30 5.43 -6.64
CA SER A 20 11.42 5.91 -5.82
C SER A 20 11.90 4.82 -4.85
N TYR A 21 10.97 4.10 -4.21
CA TYR A 21 11.33 2.98 -3.32
C TYR A 21 11.99 1.83 -4.10
N ALA A 22 11.45 1.44 -5.26
CA ALA A 22 12.04 0.42 -6.12
C ALA A 22 13.49 0.79 -6.54
N ARG A 23 13.71 2.07 -6.89
CA ARG A 23 15.06 2.60 -7.17
C ARG A 23 15.98 2.52 -5.95
N ASP A 24 15.49 2.84 -4.76
CA ASP A 24 16.28 2.75 -3.52
C ASP A 24 16.58 1.28 -3.17
N THR A 25 15.67 0.36 -3.47
CA THR A 25 15.92 -1.10 -3.37
C THR A 25 17.07 -1.53 -4.29
N LEU A 26 17.01 -1.18 -5.58
CA LEU A 26 18.09 -1.50 -6.55
C LEU A 26 19.44 -0.85 -6.20
N ARG A 27 19.45 0.18 -5.35
CA ARG A 27 20.66 0.84 -4.85
C ARG A 27 21.15 0.31 -3.51
N GLY A 28 20.50 -0.75 -2.98
CA GLY A 28 20.82 -1.35 -1.69
C GLY A 28 20.48 -0.48 -0.48
N LYS A 29 19.68 0.59 -0.66
CA LYS A 29 19.31 1.51 0.43
C LYS A 29 18.14 1.01 1.27
N THR A 30 17.30 0.11 0.72
CA THR A 30 16.15 -0.47 1.39
C THR A 30 16.18 -1.99 1.29
N GLN A 31 15.53 -2.66 2.25
CA GLN A 31 15.41 -4.12 2.28
C GLN A 31 13.92 -4.50 2.40
N PRO A 32 13.14 -4.47 1.31
CA PRO A 32 11.70 -4.72 1.36
C PRO A 32 11.38 -6.12 1.92
N ASN A 33 10.35 -6.19 2.78
CA ASN A 33 9.80 -7.48 3.17
C ASN A 33 8.98 -8.04 2.00
N ARG A 34 9.46 -9.07 1.32
CA ARG A 34 8.83 -9.60 0.10
C ARG A 34 7.40 -10.06 0.33
N VAL A 35 7.06 -10.61 1.50
CA VAL A 35 5.68 -11.02 1.80
C VAL A 35 4.74 -9.81 1.79
N SER A 36 5.11 -8.74 2.50
CA SER A 36 4.34 -7.49 2.51
C SER A 36 4.13 -6.96 1.09
N TRP A 37 5.21 -6.84 0.32
CA TRP A 37 5.15 -6.23 -1.02
C TRP A 37 4.37 -7.09 -2.03
N VAL A 38 4.42 -8.43 -1.92
CA VAL A 38 3.58 -9.33 -2.73
C VAL A 38 2.10 -9.17 -2.34
N MET A 39 1.77 -9.12 -1.05
CA MET A 39 0.39 -8.93 -0.60
C MET A 39 -0.13 -7.54 -1.00
N TRP A 40 0.69 -6.50 -0.89
CA TRP A 40 0.38 -5.16 -1.36
C TRP A 40 0.28 -5.04 -2.89
N THR A 41 0.77 -6.01 -3.64
CA THR A 41 0.50 -6.14 -5.08
C THR A 41 -0.85 -6.79 -5.32
N VAL A 42 -1.08 -7.96 -4.75
CA VAL A 42 -2.21 -8.82 -5.09
C VAL A 42 -3.52 -8.28 -4.51
N ALA A 43 -3.54 -7.93 -3.23
CA ALA A 43 -4.77 -7.52 -2.55
C ALA A 43 -5.39 -6.22 -3.14
N PRO A 44 -4.63 -5.13 -3.39
CA PRO A 44 -5.20 -3.94 -4.02
C PRO A 44 -5.64 -4.17 -5.48
N LEU A 45 -4.95 -4.99 -6.26
CA LEU A 45 -5.38 -5.29 -7.63
C LEU A 45 -6.73 -6.05 -7.64
N ILE A 46 -6.98 -6.89 -6.66
CA ILE A 46 -8.28 -7.53 -6.46
C ILE A 46 -9.33 -6.50 -6.03
N ALA A 47 -9.00 -5.60 -5.09
CA ALA A 47 -9.88 -4.51 -4.69
C ALA A 47 -10.22 -3.61 -5.89
N PHE A 48 -9.23 -3.24 -6.70
CA PHE A 48 -9.42 -2.47 -7.94
C PHE A 48 -10.39 -3.15 -8.89
N ALA A 49 -10.23 -4.44 -9.14
CA ALA A 49 -11.16 -5.20 -9.99
C ALA A 49 -12.60 -5.19 -9.42
N ALA A 50 -12.74 -5.32 -8.09
CA ALA A 50 -14.02 -5.24 -7.41
C ALA A 50 -14.65 -3.83 -7.48
N GLU A 51 -13.86 -2.77 -7.30
CA GLU A 51 -14.29 -1.37 -7.44
C GLU A 51 -14.80 -1.09 -8.86
N VAL A 52 -14.01 -1.47 -9.88
CA VAL A 52 -14.41 -1.30 -11.30
C VAL A 52 -15.69 -2.08 -11.62
N SER A 53 -15.85 -3.29 -11.09
CA SER A 53 -17.07 -4.09 -11.28
C SER A 53 -18.31 -3.45 -10.64
N GLN A 54 -18.13 -2.57 -9.66
CA GLN A 54 -19.20 -1.80 -9.01
C GLN A 54 -19.41 -0.41 -9.63
N GLY A 55 -18.73 -0.10 -10.74
CA GLY A 55 -18.88 1.17 -11.47
C GLY A 55 -18.06 2.33 -10.87
N VAL A 56 -17.08 2.05 -9.99
CA VAL A 56 -16.15 3.08 -9.52
C VAL A 56 -15.33 3.59 -10.71
N GLY A 57 -15.30 4.91 -10.89
CA GLY A 57 -14.63 5.57 -12.00
C GLY A 57 -13.15 5.88 -11.71
N LEU A 58 -12.79 7.16 -11.86
CA LEU A 58 -11.40 7.64 -11.67
C LEU A 58 -10.85 7.39 -10.26
N ASP A 59 -11.72 7.29 -9.25
CA ASP A 59 -11.34 7.05 -7.86
C ASP A 59 -10.63 5.69 -7.69
N ALA A 60 -10.95 4.70 -8.53
CA ALA A 60 -10.27 3.39 -8.54
C ALA A 60 -8.81 3.45 -9.00
N LEU A 61 -8.37 4.53 -9.65
CA LEU A 61 -6.99 4.67 -10.11
C LEU A 61 -5.99 4.69 -8.95
N LEU A 62 -6.37 5.19 -7.77
CA LEU A 62 -5.52 5.09 -6.59
C LEU A 62 -5.29 3.63 -6.21
N THR A 63 -6.36 2.84 -6.12
CA THR A 63 -6.31 1.42 -5.75
C THR A 63 -5.46 0.63 -6.75
N PHE A 64 -5.58 0.93 -8.06
CA PHE A 64 -4.68 0.39 -9.07
C PHE A 64 -3.21 0.77 -8.80
N ALA A 65 -2.94 2.05 -8.53
CA ALA A 65 -1.57 2.53 -8.28
C ALA A 65 -0.95 1.90 -7.03
N VAL A 66 -1.76 1.69 -5.98
CA VAL A 66 -1.35 1.01 -4.73
C VAL A 66 -1.03 -0.47 -4.98
N GLY A 67 -1.66 -1.12 -5.96
CA GLY A 67 -1.32 -2.50 -6.34
C GLY A 67 -0.14 -2.59 -7.33
N PHE A 68 -0.13 -1.75 -8.34
CA PHE A 68 0.91 -1.77 -9.39
C PHE A 68 2.26 -1.25 -8.88
N GLY A 69 2.25 -0.24 -8.01
CA GLY A 69 3.47 0.31 -7.43
C GLY A 69 4.31 -0.73 -6.67
N PRO A 70 3.73 -1.47 -5.71
CA PRO A 70 4.40 -2.57 -5.03
C PRO A 70 4.95 -3.66 -5.95
N LEU A 71 4.29 -3.95 -7.08
CA LEU A 71 4.82 -4.87 -8.08
C LEU A 71 6.21 -4.44 -8.57
N LEU A 72 6.43 -3.13 -8.79
CA LEU A 72 7.74 -2.60 -9.16
C LEU A 72 8.79 -2.88 -8.07
N VAL A 73 8.41 -2.78 -6.80
CA VAL A 73 9.31 -3.06 -5.66
C VAL A 73 9.59 -4.56 -5.55
N VAL A 74 8.60 -5.43 -5.77
CA VAL A 74 8.79 -6.89 -5.83
C VAL A 74 9.81 -7.22 -6.91
N ILE A 75 9.64 -6.69 -8.12
CA ILE A 75 10.56 -6.91 -9.24
C ILE A 75 11.98 -6.43 -8.85
N ALA A 76 12.11 -5.21 -8.32
CA ALA A 76 13.39 -4.67 -7.86
C ALA A 76 14.06 -5.57 -6.80
N SER A 77 13.28 -6.08 -5.84
CA SER A 77 13.78 -6.96 -4.77
C SER A 77 14.23 -8.34 -5.26
N VAL A 78 13.70 -8.80 -6.40
CA VAL A 78 14.14 -10.07 -7.03
C VAL A 78 15.43 -9.85 -7.84
N LEU A 79 15.55 -8.69 -8.49
CA LEU A 79 16.72 -8.34 -9.30
C LEU A 79 17.95 -8.04 -8.43
N ASP A 80 17.77 -7.57 -7.19
CA ASP A 80 18.88 -7.35 -6.26
C ASP A 80 18.91 -8.45 -5.17
N PRO A 81 19.88 -9.40 -5.24
CA PRO A 81 20.02 -10.45 -4.23
C PRO A 81 20.34 -9.92 -2.82
N GLN A 82 20.92 -8.73 -2.70
CA GLN A 82 21.25 -8.10 -1.41
C GLN A 82 20.01 -7.50 -0.72
N ALA A 83 18.96 -7.21 -1.48
CA ALA A 83 17.67 -6.75 -0.97
C ALA A 83 16.85 -7.88 -0.29
N TYR A 84 17.41 -9.10 -0.16
CA TYR A 84 16.71 -10.22 0.46
C TYR A 84 16.67 -10.09 1.98
N ASN A 85 15.46 -9.96 2.54
CA ASN A 85 15.21 -10.10 3.96
C ASN A 85 14.75 -11.55 4.26
N ARG A 86 15.37 -12.21 5.25
CA ARG A 86 14.99 -13.58 5.61
C ARG A 86 13.57 -13.62 6.12
N LEU A 87 12.75 -14.54 5.58
CA LEU A 87 11.39 -14.76 6.02
C LEU A 87 11.37 -15.23 7.47
N THR A 88 10.55 -14.58 8.29
CA THR A 88 10.29 -14.97 9.67
C THR A 88 9.00 -15.80 9.76
N ARG A 89 8.77 -16.44 10.91
CA ARG A 89 7.50 -17.14 11.16
C ARG A 89 6.30 -16.19 11.10
N LEU A 90 6.48 -14.93 11.51
CA LEU A 90 5.44 -13.91 11.40
C LEU A 90 5.10 -13.61 9.94
N ASP A 91 6.11 -13.46 9.08
CA ASP A 91 5.89 -13.21 7.65
C ASP A 91 5.05 -14.32 7.01
N VAL A 92 5.41 -15.58 7.29
CA VAL A 92 4.68 -16.75 6.76
C VAL A 92 3.25 -16.77 7.29
N PHE A 93 3.04 -16.55 8.60
CA PHE A 93 1.70 -16.52 9.20
C PHE A 93 0.84 -15.41 8.57
N CYS A 94 1.35 -14.18 8.48
CA CYS A 94 0.61 -13.06 7.89
C CYS A 94 0.31 -13.31 6.40
N GLY A 95 1.26 -13.88 5.65
CA GLY A 95 1.06 -14.24 4.23
C GLY A 95 -0.03 -15.30 4.07
N VAL A 96 -0.02 -16.36 4.88
CA VAL A 96 -1.07 -17.41 4.84
C VAL A 96 -2.44 -16.83 5.17
N MET A 97 -2.54 -15.99 6.21
CA MET A 97 -3.80 -15.35 6.60
C MET A 97 -4.30 -14.37 5.52
N SER A 98 -3.38 -13.65 4.86
CA SER A 98 -3.72 -12.78 3.74
C SER A 98 -4.30 -13.57 2.56
N VAL A 99 -3.68 -14.68 2.19
CA VAL A 99 -4.20 -15.57 1.14
C VAL A 99 -5.56 -16.15 1.53
N ALA A 100 -5.75 -16.58 2.80
CA ALA A 100 -7.04 -17.09 3.27
C ALA A 100 -8.15 -16.02 3.14
N ALA A 101 -7.87 -14.75 3.43
CA ALA A 101 -8.81 -13.64 3.23
C ALA A 101 -9.20 -13.50 1.74
N LEU A 102 -8.24 -13.57 0.82
CA LEU A 102 -8.50 -13.50 -0.63
C LEU A 102 -9.30 -14.70 -1.14
N VAL A 103 -9.02 -15.92 -0.64
CA VAL A 103 -9.82 -17.11 -0.95
C VAL A 103 -11.25 -16.95 -0.42
N GLY A 104 -11.42 -16.45 0.81
CA GLY A 104 -12.74 -16.14 1.36
C GLY A 104 -13.53 -15.17 0.50
N TRP A 105 -12.87 -14.17 -0.09
CA TRP A 105 -13.51 -13.30 -1.07
C TRP A 105 -13.95 -14.07 -2.33
N ALA A 106 -13.07 -14.87 -2.92
CA ALA A 106 -13.38 -15.62 -4.16
C ALA A 106 -14.62 -16.52 -4.00
N LEU A 107 -14.86 -17.01 -2.78
CA LEU A 107 -16.04 -17.85 -2.46
C LEU A 107 -17.34 -17.03 -2.31
N THR A 108 -17.27 -15.74 -1.98
CA THR A 108 -18.46 -14.92 -1.70
C THR A 108 -19.02 -14.21 -2.94
N GLY A 109 -18.18 -13.84 -3.90
CA GLY A 109 -18.55 -13.15 -5.13
C GLY A 109 -19.19 -11.75 -4.95
N ARG A 110 -19.13 -11.17 -3.73
CA ARG A 110 -19.75 -9.88 -3.39
C ARG A 110 -18.70 -8.78 -3.38
N GLY A 111 -18.90 -7.69 -4.17
CA GLY A 111 -17.93 -6.62 -4.35
C GLY A 111 -17.48 -5.96 -3.03
N ASN A 112 -18.40 -5.55 -2.16
CA ASN A 112 -18.04 -4.95 -0.86
C ASN A 112 -17.29 -5.93 0.05
N VAL A 113 -17.64 -7.23 0.02
CA VAL A 113 -16.89 -8.26 0.75
C VAL A 113 -15.49 -8.41 0.18
N ALA A 114 -15.33 -8.32 -1.16
CA ALA A 114 -14.03 -8.32 -1.82
C ALA A 114 -13.15 -7.17 -1.30
N ILE A 115 -13.67 -5.95 -1.24
CA ILE A 115 -12.95 -4.78 -0.74
C ILE A 115 -12.55 -4.97 0.73
N CYS A 116 -13.49 -5.41 1.61
CA CYS A 116 -13.17 -5.67 3.02
C CYS A 116 -12.08 -6.73 3.20
N LEU A 117 -12.15 -7.84 2.49
CA LEU A 117 -11.18 -8.92 2.60
C LEU A 117 -9.84 -8.55 1.95
N SER A 118 -9.84 -7.70 0.91
CA SER A 118 -8.62 -7.13 0.36
C SER A 118 -7.95 -6.19 1.35
N ILE A 119 -8.68 -5.31 2.02
CA ILE A 119 -8.16 -4.45 3.10
C ILE A 119 -7.58 -5.31 4.23
N LEU A 120 -8.27 -6.36 4.65
CA LEU A 120 -7.79 -7.27 5.69
C LEU A 120 -6.49 -7.98 5.26
N SER A 121 -6.44 -8.48 4.03
CA SER A 121 -5.26 -9.12 3.45
C SER A 121 -4.08 -8.16 3.40
N ASP A 122 -4.30 -6.93 2.94
CA ASP A 122 -3.31 -5.88 2.85
C ASP A 122 -2.76 -5.49 4.23
N LEU A 123 -3.65 -5.33 5.23
CA LEU A 123 -3.30 -5.01 6.62
C LEU A 123 -2.46 -6.15 7.24
N LEU A 124 -2.83 -7.40 7.04
CA LEU A 124 -2.05 -8.56 7.51
C LEU A 124 -0.67 -8.59 6.83
N GLY A 125 -0.60 -8.29 5.53
CA GLY A 125 0.65 -8.10 4.81
C GLY A 125 1.49 -6.94 5.34
N ALA A 126 0.86 -5.89 5.89
CA ALA A 126 1.55 -4.74 6.47
C ALA A 126 2.23 -5.04 7.82
N VAL A 127 1.74 -6.02 8.58
CA VAL A 127 2.26 -6.33 9.95
C VAL A 127 3.77 -6.52 9.99
N PRO A 128 4.42 -7.33 9.11
CA PRO A 128 5.86 -7.46 9.10
C PRO A 128 6.59 -6.14 8.85
N THR A 129 6.10 -5.33 7.91
CA THR A 129 6.69 -4.03 7.60
C THR A 129 6.47 -3.01 8.72
N LEU A 130 5.31 -2.98 9.38
CA LEU A 130 5.05 -2.17 10.57
C LEU A 130 6.04 -2.50 11.69
N ARG A 131 6.22 -3.79 11.99
CA ARG A 131 7.20 -4.24 12.98
C ARG A 131 8.62 -3.80 12.60
N LYS A 132 9.00 -3.95 11.35
CA LYS A 132 10.32 -3.58 10.85
C LYS A 132 10.52 -2.06 10.87
N ALA A 133 9.54 -1.27 10.45
CA ALA A 133 9.59 0.18 10.53
C ALA A 133 9.76 0.70 11.96
N TYR A 134 9.13 0.03 12.93
CA TYR A 134 9.29 0.34 14.35
C TYR A 134 10.69 -0.02 14.87
N THR A 135 11.20 -1.22 14.56
CA THR A 135 12.49 -1.73 15.12
C THR A 135 13.70 -1.22 14.35
N HIS A 136 13.60 -1.06 13.02
CA HIS A 136 14.71 -0.71 12.12
C HIS A 136 14.27 0.37 11.09
N PRO A 137 13.89 1.58 11.55
CA PRO A 137 13.33 2.62 10.65
C PRO A 137 14.32 3.06 9.57
N GLY A 138 15.63 2.84 9.75
CA GLY A 138 16.66 3.15 8.77
C GLY A 138 16.66 2.26 7.53
N SER A 139 16.03 1.08 7.59
CA SER A 139 15.99 0.10 6.49
C SER A 139 14.79 0.29 5.54
N GLU A 140 13.94 1.28 5.79
CA GLU A 140 12.77 1.61 4.97
C GLU A 140 12.89 3.00 4.37
N SER A 141 12.27 3.25 3.21
CA SER A 141 12.14 4.58 2.61
C SER A 141 10.74 5.14 2.89
N ALA A 142 10.67 6.32 3.52
CA ALA A 142 9.39 6.94 3.84
C ALA A 142 8.65 7.48 2.60
N GLY A 143 9.37 7.70 1.48
CA GLY A 143 8.82 8.38 0.30
C GLY A 143 7.60 7.68 -0.29
N VAL A 144 7.57 6.35 -0.30
CA VAL A 144 6.43 5.57 -0.81
C VAL A 144 5.18 5.77 0.06
N PHE A 145 5.32 5.72 1.37
CA PHE A 145 4.20 5.87 2.32
C PHE A 145 3.70 7.31 2.38
N VAL A 146 4.60 8.30 2.32
CA VAL A 146 4.21 9.71 2.19
C VAL A 146 3.47 9.95 0.87
N GLY A 147 3.98 9.39 -0.24
CA GLY A 147 3.32 9.47 -1.55
C GLY A 147 1.93 8.84 -1.54
N GLY A 148 1.78 7.67 -0.92
CA GLY A 148 0.49 7.00 -0.75
C GLY A 148 -0.49 7.80 0.11
N ALA A 149 -0.05 8.36 1.24
CA ALA A 149 -0.88 9.22 2.09
C ALA A 149 -1.36 10.49 1.36
N VAL A 150 -0.47 11.16 0.61
CA VAL A 150 -0.83 12.32 -0.21
C VAL A 150 -1.78 11.93 -1.34
N GLY A 151 -1.50 10.84 -2.06
CA GLY A 151 -2.35 10.34 -3.13
C GLY A 151 -3.75 9.97 -2.64
N SER A 152 -3.83 9.26 -1.50
CA SER A 152 -5.11 8.90 -0.85
C SER A 152 -5.90 10.12 -0.41
N THR A 153 -5.23 11.13 0.17
CA THR A 153 -5.87 12.39 0.56
C THR A 153 -6.48 13.10 -0.66
N ILE A 154 -5.72 13.21 -1.74
CA ILE A 154 -6.20 13.84 -2.99
C ILE A 154 -7.41 13.05 -3.53
N THR A 155 -7.33 11.72 -3.58
CA THR A 155 -8.42 10.88 -4.08
C THR A 155 -9.68 11.03 -3.23
N LEU A 156 -9.57 10.98 -1.89
CA LEU A 156 -10.71 11.19 -0.99
C LEU A 156 -11.37 12.56 -1.19
N LEU A 157 -10.59 13.61 -1.41
CA LEU A 157 -11.10 14.95 -1.69
C LEU A 157 -11.74 15.08 -3.09
N ALA A 158 -11.37 14.21 -4.03
CA ALA A 158 -11.85 14.17 -5.39
C ALA A 158 -13.15 13.36 -5.55
N ILE A 159 -13.52 12.50 -4.58
CA ILE A 159 -14.78 11.75 -4.60
C ILE A 159 -15.96 12.73 -4.62
N ARG A 160 -16.83 12.58 -5.61
CA ARG A 160 -18.04 13.42 -5.75
C ARG A 160 -19.04 13.11 -4.63
N PRO A 161 -19.86 14.09 -4.17
CA PRO A 161 -20.86 13.88 -3.10
C PRO A 161 -21.85 12.76 -3.39
N ASP A 162 -22.29 12.67 -4.64
CA ASP A 162 -23.21 11.65 -5.12
C ASP A 162 -22.58 10.25 -5.26
N ALA A 163 -21.26 10.17 -5.28
CA ALA A 163 -20.48 8.94 -5.35
C ALA A 163 -19.90 8.48 -3.98
N TRP A 164 -20.20 9.16 -2.87
CA TRP A 164 -19.79 8.74 -1.54
C TRP A 164 -20.47 7.43 -1.14
N GLY A 165 -19.83 6.32 -1.52
CA GLY A 165 -20.24 4.97 -1.20
C GLY A 165 -19.05 4.14 -0.72
N PHE A 166 -19.33 3.03 -0.04
CA PHE A 166 -18.29 2.16 0.53
C PHE A 166 -17.22 1.78 -0.50
N ALA A 167 -17.62 1.44 -1.72
CA ALA A 167 -16.71 1.06 -2.79
C ALA A 167 -15.74 2.17 -3.21
N ASN A 168 -16.12 3.45 -3.05
CA ASN A 168 -15.29 4.58 -3.45
C ASN A 168 -14.31 5.03 -2.35
N PHE A 169 -14.72 5.01 -1.08
CA PHE A 169 -13.91 5.60 -0.02
C PHE A 169 -13.14 4.59 0.86
N ALA A 170 -13.61 3.33 0.97
CA ALA A 170 -13.07 2.41 1.99
C ALA A 170 -11.59 2.11 1.79
N PHE A 171 -11.18 1.76 0.57
CA PHE A 171 -9.78 1.45 0.28
C PHE A 171 -8.89 2.69 0.37
N PRO A 172 -9.20 3.85 -0.25
CA PRO A 172 -8.43 5.08 -0.07
C PRO A 172 -8.27 5.53 1.38
N LEU A 173 -9.34 5.41 2.20
CA LEU A 173 -9.29 5.77 3.62
C LEU A 173 -8.35 4.84 4.41
N TYR A 174 -8.42 3.53 4.13
CA TYR A 174 -7.52 2.55 4.73
C TYR A 174 -6.06 2.85 4.37
N ILE A 175 -5.75 3.08 3.07
CA ILE A 175 -4.39 3.41 2.62
C ILE A 175 -3.88 4.68 3.29
N LEU A 176 -4.70 5.73 3.38
CA LEU A 176 -4.34 6.95 4.12
C LEU A 176 -3.92 6.62 5.55
N ALA A 177 -4.71 5.83 6.27
CA ALA A 177 -4.44 5.50 7.67
C ALA A 177 -3.14 4.71 7.84
N ILE A 178 -2.94 3.65 7.06
CA ILE A 178 -1.75 2.78 7.17
C ILE A 178 -0.46 3.52 6.76
N ASP A 179 -0.52 4.34 5.71
CA ASP A 179 0.60 5.11 5.22
C ASP A 179 1.01 6.24 6.17
N LEU A 180 0.06 6.88 6.85
CA LEU A 180 0.36 7.83 7.92
C LEU A 180 1.07 7.16 9.11
N VAL A 181 0.63 5.96 9.51
CA VAL A 181 1.28 5.17 10.56
C VAL A 181 2.71 4.81 10.14
N LEU A 182 2.90 4.23 8.95
CA LEU A 182 4.23 3.84 8.45
C LEU A 182 5.16 5.03 8.28
N SER A 183 4.69 6.13 7.70
CA SER A 183 5.46 7.37 7.57
C SER A 183 5.91 7.88 8.94
N SER A 184 5.01 7.88 9.93
CA SER A 184 5.31 8.33 11.29
C SER A 184 6.37 7.45 11.96
N LEU A 185 6.25 6.12 11.86
CA LEU A 185 7.22 5.17 12.41
C LEU A 185 8.63 5.35 11.82
N ILE A 186 8.72 5.73 10.55
CA ILE A 186 10.00 5.89 9.85
C ILE A 186 10.61 7.28 10.10
N LEU A 187 9.80 8.35 10.04
CA LEU A 187 10.29 9.74 10.06
C LEU A 187 10.56 10.26 11.48
N VAL A 188 9.67 9.98 12.45
CA VAL A 188 9.81 10.54 13.82
C VAL A 188 11.14 10.17 14.48
N PRO A 189 11.61 8.90 14.45
CA PRO A 189 12.91 8.56 15.02
C PRO A 189 14.10 9.23 14.32
N ARG A 190 13.99 9.49 13.01
CA ARG A 190 15.04 10.17 12.24
C ARG A 190 15.15 11.63 12.64
N LEU A 191 14.01 12.33 12.74
CA LEU A 191 13.96 13.74 13.14
C LEU A 191 14.52 13.95 14.55
N ARG A 192 14.22 13.04 15.50
CA ARG A 192 14.78 13.10 16.87
C ARG A 192 16.28 12.95 16.92
N ARG A 193 16.89 12.14 16.03
CA ARG A 193 18.34 11.96 15.97
C ARG A 193 19.05 13.20 15.41
N THR A 194 18.47 13.86 14.41
CA THR A 194 19.05 15.09 13.83
C THR A 194 18.91 16.31 14.73
N SER A 195 17.98 16.33 15.68
CA SER A 195 17.82 17.43 16.64
C SER A 195 18.75 17.32 17.86
N LEU A 196 19.47 16.20 18.02
CA LEU A 196 20.39 15.92 19.14
C LEU A 196 21.88 15.92 18.70
N SER A 197 22.14 16.12 17.40
CA SER A 197 23.46 16.31 16.80
C SER A 197 23.74 17.78 16.47
#